data_36f63f6838e3012ac56ed554311de85c
#
_entry.id   36f63f6838e3012ac56ed554311de85c
#
_cell.length_a   1.000
_cell.length_b   1.000
_cell.length_c   1.000
_cell.angle_alpha   90.00
_cell.angle_beta   90.00
_cell.angle_gamma   90.00
#
_symmetry.space_group_name_H-M   'P 1'
#
loop_
_entity.id
_entity.type
_entity.pdbx_description
1 polymer ?
#
loop_
_entity_poly.entity_id
_entity_poly.type
_entity_poly.pdbx_seq_one_letter_code
_entity_poly.pdbx_strand_id
1 'polypeptide(L)'
;MVYGIAKMLNFAHGDIIMVGGYAAFISMNSLGVNPILAVILSVVICTILGLVIERVAYRPLRNASSPLAVLITAIGVSYLLQNLALLMFGADTKSFTSVVTVPAVVLAGGKLTISGETIVTVLACMIIMIGLTLFINKTKAGQAMLAVSEDRGAAQLMGINVNGTIALT
;
A
#
# COMPACT_ATOMS: atom_id res chain seq x y z
N MET A 1 -9.30 -1.14 -1.60
CA MET A 1 -9.51 -0.04 -2.56
C MET A 1 -9.14 -0.48 -3.98
N VAL A 2 -7.92 -0.90 -4.28
CA VAL A 2 -7.48 -1.25 -5.65
C VAL A 2 -8.44 -2.23 -6.35
N TYR A 3 -8.79 -3.35 -5.72
CA TYR A 3 -9.74 -4.30 -6.30
C TYR A 3 -11.14 -3.71 -6.47
N GLY A 4 -11.62 -2.95 -5.49
CA GLY A 4 -12.96 -2.36 -5.56
C GLY A 4 -13.11 -1.33 -6.69
N ILE A 5 -12.08 -0.56 -6.98
CA ILE A 5 -12.12 0.55 -7.94
C ILE A 5 -11.53 0.16 -9.30
N ALA A 6 -10.32 -0.39 -9.30
CA ALA A 6 -9.65 -0.79 -10.54
C ALA A 6 -10.12 -2.14 -11.08
N LYS A 7 -10.80 -2.95 -10.27
CA LYS A 7 -11.23 -4.34 -10.55
C LYS A 7 -10.08 -5.24 -10.99
N MET A 8 -8.89 -4.98 -10.44
CA MET A 8 -7.67 -5.75 -10.69
C MET A 8 -7.14 -6.34 -9.39
N LEU A 9 -6.79 -7.63 -9.41
CA LEU A 9 -6.08 -8.27 -8.31
C LEU A 9 -4.60 -7.88 -8.37
N ASN A 10 -4.14 -7.15 -7.36
CA ASN A 10 -2.74 -6.75 -7.28
C ASN A 10 -1.97 -7.70 -6.35
N PHE A 11 -1.38 -8.76 -6.90
CA PHE A 11 -0.56 -9.71 -6.13
C PHE A 11 0.75 -9.11 -5.64
N ALA A 12 1.25 -8.06 -6.29
CA ALA A 12 2.46 -7.36 -5.86
C ALA A 12 2.25 -6.47 -4.62
N HIS A 13 1.03 -6.39 -4.07
CA HIS A 13 0.74 -5.52 -2.92
C HIS A 13 1.55 -5.90 -1.68
N GLY A 14 1.72 -7.19 -1.40
CA GLY A 14 2.55 -7.68 -0.31
C GLY A 14 4.02 -7.28 -0.47
N ASP A 15 4.53 -7.30 -1.70
CA ASP A 15 5.92 -6.94 -1.98
C ASP A 15 6.16 -5.43 -1.87
N ILE A 16 5.16 -4.60 -2.16
CA ILE A 16 5.22 -3.16 -1.90
C ILE A 16 5.33 -2.91 -0.39
N ILE A 17 4.57 -3.64 0.43
CA ILE A 17 4.68 -3.57 1.90
C ILE A 17 6.08 -4.01 2.35
N MET A 18 6.62 -5.07 1.79
CA MET A 18 7.99 -5.53 2.04
C MET A 18 9.01 -4.42 1.75
N VAL A 19 8.93 -3.78 0.59
CA VAL A 19 9.80 -2.65 0.23
C VAL A 19 9.66 -1.50 1.22
N GLY A 20 8.44 -1.22 1.68
CA GLY A 20 8.18 -0.24 2.74
C GLY A 20 8.87 -0.59 4.05
N GLY A 21 8.85 -1.86 4.44
CA GLY A 21 9.59 -2.37 5.61
C GLY A 21 11.09 -2.19 5.49
N TYR A 22 11.68 -2.53 4.33
CA TYR A 22 13.11 -2.28 4.07
C TYR A 22 13.47 -0.80 4.05
N ALA A 23 12.62 0.06 3.49
CA ALA A 23 12.82 1.50 3.49
C ALA A 23 12.84 2.06 4.92
N ALA A 24 11.92 1.63 5.78
CA ALA A 24 11.90 2.00 7.18
C ALA A 24 13.14 1.48 7.92
N PHE A 25 13.52 0.22 7.69
CA PHE A 25 14.71 -0.39 8.27
C PHE A 25 15.99 0.39 7.95
N ILE A 26 16.21 0.71 6.66
CA ILE A 26 17.38 1.47 6.22
C ILE A 26 17.37 2.88 6.84
N SER A 27 16.21 3.54 6.84
CA SER A 27 16.08 4.89 7.38
C SER A 27 16.40 4.95 8.87
N MET A 28 15.99 3.94 9.64
CA MET A 28 16.27 3.90 11.07
C MET A 28 17.70 3.45 11.39
N ASN A 29 18.18 2.38 10.74
CA ASN A 29 19.47 1.77 11.11
C ASN A 29 20.66 2.40 10.39
N SER A 30 20.52 2.80 9.12
CA SER A 30 21.66 3.33 8.35
C SER A 30 21.70 4.85 8.36
N LEU A 31 20.57 5.52 8.36
CA LEU A 31 20.49 6.97 8.35
C LEU A 31 20.26 7.56 9.75
N GLY A 32 19.98 6.74 10.76
CA GLY A 32 19.71 7.18 12.12
C GLY A 32 18.51 8.14 12.26
N VAL A 33 17.57 8.05 11.35
CA VAL A 33 16.43 8.98 11.26
C VAL A 33 15.40 8.64 12.33
N ASN A 34 14.72 9.67 12.84
CA ASN A 34 13.61 9.50 13.78
C ASN A 34 12.56 8.53 13.22
N PRO A 35 12.01 7.60 14.02
CA PRO A 35 11.02 6.60 13.58
C PRO A 35 9.82 7.17 12.81
N ILE A 36 9.32 8.33 13.23
CA ILE A 36 8.20 9.00 12.54
C ILE A 36 8.59 9.42 11.13
N LEU A 37 9.79 9.98 10.97
CA LEU A 37 10.30 10.40 9.67
C LEU A 37 10.62 9.18 8.78
N ALA A 38 11.08 8.07 9.37
CA ALA A 38 11.30 6.81 8.66
C ALA A 38 9.98 6.25 8.07
N VAL A 39 8.88 6.33 8.82
CA VAL A 39 7.55 5.94 8.33
C VAL A 39 7.11 6.83 7.16
N ILE A 40 7.27 8.15 7.29
CA ILE A 40 6.91 9.09 6.20
C ILE A 40 7.73 8.78 4.94
N LEU A 41 9.04 8.56 5.09
CA LEU A 41 9.91 8.22 3.97
C LEU A 41 9.52 6.89 3.31
N SER A 42 9.18 5.89 4.11
CA SER A 42 8.66 4.60 3.64
C SER A 42 7.38 4.77 2.83
N VAL A 43 6.43 5.58 3.30
CA VAL A 43 5.17 5.87 2.58
C VAL A 43 5.46 6.55 1.25
N VAL A 44 6.38 7.52 1.21
CA VAL A 44 6.76 8.20 -0.04
C VAL A 44 7.39 7.23 -1.04
N ILE A 45 8.33 6.38 -0.58
CA ILE A 45 8.98 5.38 -1.43
C ILE A 45 7.95 4.39 -1.99
N CYS A 46 7.06 3.86 -1.14
CA CYS A 46 6.00 2.95 -1.57
C CYS A 46 5.03 3.61 -2.56
N THR A 47 4.70 4.88 -2.36
CA THR A 47 3.84 5.64 -3.28
C THR A 47 4.50 5.79 -4.66
N ILE A 48 5.76 6.18 -4.70
CA ILE A 48 6.52 6.31 -5.95
C ILE A 48 6.61 4.94 -6.64
N LEU A 49 6.95 3.88 -5.90
CA LEU A 49 7.03 2.53 -6.44
C LEU A 49 5.68 2.07 -7.00
N GLY A 50 4.58 2.30 -6.29
CA GLY A 50 3.23 1.98 -6.74
C GLY A 50 2.88 2.70 -8.05
N LEU A 51 3.18 3.99 -8.15
CA LEU A 51 2.97 4.78 -9.37
C LEU A 51 3.83 4.27 -10.54
N VAL A 52 5.07 3.88 -10.31
CA VAL A 52 5.95 3.31 -11.33
C VAL A 52 5.40 1.98 -11.83
N ILE A 53 5.03 1.07 -10.92
CA ILE A 53 4.45 -0.23 -11.27
C ILE A 53 3.14 -0.05 -12.05
N GLU A 54 2.28 0.87 -11.59
CA GLU A 54 1.04 1.17 -12.30
C GLU A 54 1.33 1.64 -13.74
N ARG A 55 2.24 2.60 -13.90
CA ARG A 55 2.51 3.23 -15.17
C ARG A 55 3.24 2.32 -16.15
N VAL A 56 4.17 1.49 -15.66
CA VAL A 56 5.03 0.65 -16.49
C VAL A 56 4.41 -0.73 -16.72
N ALA A 57 3.85 -1.34 -15.68
CA ALA A 57 3.37 -2.73 -15.74
C ALA A 57 1.87 -2.82 -16.02
N TYR A 58 1.03 -2.04 -15.33
CA TYR A 58 -0.41 -2.24 -15.40
C TYR A 58 -1.11 -1.37 -16.47
N ARG A 59 -0.67 -0.14 -16.64
CA ARG A 59 -1.29 0.79 -17.60
C ARG A 59 -1.31 0.27 -19.03
N PRO A 60 -0.23 -0.31 -19.59
CA PRO A 60 -0.23 -0.84 -20.95
C PRO A 60 -1.21 -1.99 -21.15
N LEU A 61 -1.51 -2.75 -20.08
CA LEU A 61 -2.35 -3.94 -20.10
C LEU A 61 -3.84 -3.67 -19.83
N ARG A 62 -4.23 -2.41 -19.57
CA ARG A 62 -5.64 -2.06 -19.32
C ARG A 62 -6.56 -2.35 -20.48
N ASN A 63 -6.04 -2.31 -21.71
CA ASN A 63 -6.75 -2.61 -22.93
C ASN A 63 -6.50 -4.04 -23.45
N ALA A 64 -5.83 -4.87 -22.65
CA ALA A 64 -5.61 -6.26 -23.02
C ALA A 64 -6.94 -7.03 -23.05
N SER A 65 -7.09 -7.89 -24.02
CA SER A 65 -8.31 -8.68 -24.25
C SER A 65 -8.61 -9.68 -23.12
N SER A 66 -7.64 -9.96 -22.24
CA SER A 66 -7.79 -10.94 -21.16
C SER A 66 -7.38 -10.37 -19.80
N PRO A 67 -8.22 -10.50 -18.76
CA PRO A 67 -7.88 -10.19 -17.37
C PRO A 67 -6.68 -10.99 -16.86
N LEU A 68 -6.41 -12.18 -17.46
CA LEU A 68 -5.26 -13.02 -17.11
C LEU A 68 -3.92 -12.35 -17.40
N ALA A 69 -3.83 -11.49 -18.42
CA ALA A 69 -2.59 -10.77 -18.72
C ALA A 69 -2.17 -9.86 -17.55
N VAL A 70 -3.11 -9.17 -16.92
CA VAL A 70 -2.86 -8.33 -15.76
C VAL A 70 -2.44 -9.17 -14.55
N LEU A 71 -3.09 -10.33 -14.36
CA LEU A 71 -2.76 -11.26 -13.27
C LEU A 71 -1.32 -11.79 -13.40
N ILE A 72 -0.95 -12.28 -14.58
CA ILE A 72 0.40 -12.81 -14.85
C ILE A 72 1.45 -11.71 -14.66
N THR A 73 1.17 -10.49 -15.11
CA THR A 73 2.06 -9.35 -14.92
C THR A 73 2.21 -9.00 -13.45
N ALA A 74 1.13 -9.04 -12.65
CA ALA A 74 1.20 -8.81 -11.21
C ALA A 74 2.10 -9.84 -10.51
N ILE A 75 2.00 -11.12 -10.90
CA ILE A 75 2.89 -12.18 -10.41
C ILE A 75 4.35 -11.91 -10.83
N GLY A 76 4.58 -11.53 -12.08
CA GLY A 76 5.92 -11.18 -12.58
C GLY A 76 6.55 -10.01 -11.83
N VAL A 77 5.78 -8.96 -11.55
CA VAL A 77 6.23 -7.81 -10.73
C VAL A 77 6.55 -8.26 -9.31
N SER A 78 5.71 -9.12 -8.72
CA SER A 78 5.96 -9.69 -7.38
C SER A 78 7.30 -10.42 -7.34
N TYR A 79 7.56 -11.36 -8.25
CA TYR A 79 8.83 -12.06 -8.34
C TYR A 79 10.02 -11.12 -8.59
N LEU A 80 9.85 -10.10 -9.42
CA LEU A 80 10.89 -9.09 -9.66
C LEU A 80 11.26 -8.38 -8.36
N LEU A 81 10.27 -7.89 -7.60
CA LEU A 81 10.51 -7.18 -6.34
C LEU A 81 11.17 -8.08 -5.28
N GLN A 82 10.71 -9.32 -5.15
CA GLN A 82 11.30 -10.30 -4.23
C GLN A 82 12.76 -10.59 -4.55
N ASN A 83 13.09 -10.85 -5.83
CA ASN A 83 14.45 -11.11 -6.24
C ASN A 83 15.36 -9.89 -6.13
N LEU A 84 14.85 -8.69 -6.44
CA LEU A 84 15.60 -7.45 -6.20
C LEU A 84 15.88 -7.24 -4.72
N ALA A 85 14.91 -7.47 -3.84
CA ALA A 85 15.11 -7.37 -2.40
C ALA A 85 16.15 -8.39 -1.92
N LEU A 86 16.09 -9.63 -2.40
CA LEU A 86 17.06 -10.68 -2.08
C LEU A 86 18.48 -10.32 -2.51
N LEU A 87 18.63 -9.76 -3.71
CA LEU A 87 19.93 -9.32 -4.23
C LEU A 87 20.51 -8.13 -3.47
N MET A 88 19.67 -7.20 -3.05
CA MET A 88 20.10 -5.97 -2.37
C MET A 88 20.35 -6.17 -0.87
N PHE A 89 19.54 -6.99 -0.21
CA PHE A 89 19.53 -7.12 1.26
C PHE A 89 19.97 -8.50 1.75
N GLY A 90 20.10 -9.47 0.85
CA GLY A 90 20.42 -10.85 1.20
C GLY A 90 19.24 -11.62 1.77
N ALA A 91 19.45 -12.89 2.11
CA ALA A 91 18.44 -13.79 2.64
C ALA A 91 18.30 -13.73 4.18
N ASP A 92 19.15 -12.96 4.87
CA ASP A 92 19.18 -12.90 6.32
C ASP A 92 17.98 -12.12 6.87
N THR A 93 17.43 -12.63 7.96
CA THR A 93 16.35 -11.94 8.68
C THR A 93 16.84 -10.61 9.24
N LYS A 94 16.21 -9.53 8.85
CA LYS A 94 16.48 -8.20 9.38
C LYS A 94 15.46 -7.88 10.47
N SER A 95 15.95 -7.50 11.64
CA SER A 95 15.13 -7.01 12.76
C SER A 95 15.49 -5.58 13.09
N PHE A 96 14.51 -4.78 13.43
CA PHE A 96 14.70 -3.41 13.88
C PHE A 96 13.86 -3.11 15.10
N THR A 97 14.29 -2.12 15.86
CA THR A 97 13.58 -1.69 17.07
C THR A 97 12.20 -1.18 16.70
N SER A 98 11.22 -1.48 17.54
CA SER A 98 9.86 -1.00 17.35
C SER A 98 9.81 0.52 17.15
N VAL A 99 9.05 0.94 16.16
CA VAL A 99 8.79 2.36 15.86
C VAL A 99 8.05 3.04 17.01
N VAL A 100 7.28 2.25 17.78
CA VAL A 100 6.41 2.73 18.85
C VAL A 100 6.76 2.02 20.15
N THR A 101 7.23 2.78 21.13
CA THR A 101 7.55 2.30 22.48
C THR A 101 6.40 2.65 23.46
N VAL A 102 5.28 1.97 23.32
CA VAL A 102 4.17 2.11 24.28
C VAL A 102 4.17 0.89 25.21
N PRO A 103 4.07 1.10 26.54
CA PRO A 103 4.03 -0.01 27.48
C PRO A 103 2.82 -0.91 27.23
N ALA A 104 3.00 -2.20 27.46
CA ALA A 104 1.90 -3.16 27.37
C ALA A 104 0.83 -2.89 28.43
N VAL A 105 -0.43 -2.98 28.03
CA VAL A 105 -1.56 -2.86 28.96
C VAL A 105 -1.91 -4.24 29.48
N VAL A 106 -1.84 -4.38 30.80
CA VAL A 106 -2.17 -5.61 31.50
C VAL A 106 -3.59 -5.50 32.06
N LEU A 107 -4.49 -6.33 31.53
CA LEU A 107 -5.89 -6.40 31.97
C LEU A 107 -6.15 -7.71 32.76
N ALA A 108 -7.28 -7.74 33.47
CA ALA A 108 -7.78 -8.90 34.18
C ALA A 108 -6.76 -9.53 35.17
N GLY A 109 -6.06 -8.68 35.94
CA GLY A 109 -5.14 -9.16 36.99
C GLY A 109 -3.94 -9.95 36.47
N GLY A 110 -3.44 -9.63 35.26
CA GLY A 110 -2.26 -10.27 34.67
C GLY A 110 -2.57 -11.42 33.70
N LYS A 111 -3.84 -11.77 33.50
CA LYS A 111 -4.23 -12.87 32.61
C LYS A 111 -4.27 -12.48 31.13
N LEU A 112 -4.38 -11.19 30.82
CA LEU A 112 -4.41 -10.65 29.44
C LEU A 112 -3.43 -9.51 29.33
N THR A 113 -2.41 -9.70 28.51
CA THR A 113 -1.40 -8.67 28.20
C THR A 113 -1.55 -8.28 26.73
N ILE A 114 -1.90 -7.02 26.47
CA ILE A 114 -1.98 -6.47 25.11
C ILE A 114 -0.74 -5.62 24.91
N SER A 115 0.05 -5.92 23.86
CA SER A 115 1.23 -5.12 23.56
C SER A 115 0.81 -3.70 23.12
N GLY A 116 1.57 -2.70 23.54
CA GLY A 116 1.31 -1.31 23.16
C GLY A 116 1.33 -1.10 21.64
N GLU A 117 2.16 -1.85 20.92
CA GLU A 117 2.22 -1.88 19.45
C GLU A 117 0.89 -2.29 18.83
N THR A 118 0.24 -3.33 19.39
CA THR A 118 -1.07 -3.80 18.90
C THR A 118 -2.13 -2.72 19.06
N ILE A 119 -2.15 -2.02 20.19
CA ILE A 119 -3.11 -0.95 20.44
C ILE A 119 -2.92 0.19 19.43
N VAL A 120 -1.69 0.63 19.24
CA VAL A 120 -1.38 1.71 18.30
C VAL A 120 -1.72 1.30 16.87
N THR A 121 -1.41 0.06 16.48
CA THR A 121 -1.73 -0.46 15.14
C THR A 121 -3.24 -0.48 14.91
N VAL A 122 -4.04 -0.98 15.86
CA VAL A 122 -5.50 -1.01 15.73
C VAL A 122 -6.07 0.40 15.63
N LEU A 123 -5.62 1.33 16.49
CA LEU A 123 -6.07 2.73 16.43
C LEU A 123 -5.68 3.39 15.11
N ALA A 124 -4.47 3.20 14.64
CA ALA A 124 -4.01 3.73 13.35
C ALA A 124 -4.85 3.16 12.19
N CYS A 125 -5.10 1.86 12.17
CA CYS A 125 -5.96 1.23 11.17
C CYS A 125 -7.40 1.80 11.19
N MET A 126 -7.98 2.01 12.37
CA MET A 126 -9.31 2.62 12.50
C MET A 126 -9.34 4.06 11.96
N ILE A 127 -8.35 4.87 12.32
CA ILE A 127 -8.24 6.26 11.84
C ILE A 127 -8.09 6.29 10.31
N ILE A 128 -7.20 5.46 9.75
CA ILE A 128 -6.99 5.36 8.31
C ILE A 128 -8.26 4.89 7.60
N MET A 129 -8.96 3.89 8.13
CA MET A 129 -10.20 3.37 7.56
C MET A 129 -11.30 4.43 7.52
N ILE A 130 -11.49 5.17 8.62
CA ILE A 130 -12.46 6.26 8.69
C ILE A 130 -12.05 7.37 7.71
N GLY A 131 -10.78 7.76 7.70
CA GLY A 131 -10.24 8.78 6.80
C GLY A 131 -10.44 8.42 5.33
N LEU A 132 -10.15 7.19 4.93
CA LEU A 132 -10.36 6.70 3.57
C LEU A 132 -11.84 6.66 3.19
N THR A 133 -12.71 6.23 4.10
CA THR A 133 -14.17 6.20 3.87
C THR A 133 -14.70 7.61 3.66
N LEU A 134 -14.28 8.56 4.49
CA LEU A 134 -14.67 9.96 4.33
C LEU A 134 -14.09 10.56 3.03
N PHE A 135 -12.85 10.24 2.69
CA PHE A 135 -12.22 10.67 1.45
C PHE A 135 -13.00 10.20 0.22
N ILE A 136 -13.34 8.91 0.16
CA ILE A 136 -14.09 8.34 -0.98
C ILE A 136 -15.48 8.96 -1.09
N ASN A 137 -16.20 9.10 0.03
CA ASN A 137 -17.60 9.53 0.01
C ASN A 137 -17.76 11.07 -0.07
N LYS A 138 -16.78 11.84 0.39
CA LYS A 138 -16.92 13.29 0.54
C LYS A 138 -16.07 14.11 -0.43
N THR A 139 -15.09 13.50 -1.12
CA THR A 139 -14.24 14.25 -2.05
C THR A 139 -14.61 14.00 -3.51
N LYS A 140 -14.34 14.98 -4.38
CA LYS A 140 -14.54 14.84 -5.83
C LYS A 140 -13.69 13.73 -6.43
N ALA A 141 -12.47 13.54 -5.91
CA ALA A 141 -11.59 12.45 -6.33
C ALA A 141 -12.16 11.08 -5.94
N GLY A 142 -12.66 10.93 -4.72
CA GLY A 142 -13.31 9.71 -4.25
C GLY A 142 -14.58 9.40 -5.04
N GLN A 143 -15.42 10.39 -5.33
CA GLN A 143 -16.60 10.20 -6.17
C GLN A 143 -16.25 9.81 -7.61
N ALA A 144 -15.17 10.37 -8.18
CA ALA A 144 -14.64 9.95 -9.48
C ALA A 144 -14.17 8.50 -9.44
N MET A 145 -13.53 8.06 -8.35
CA MET A 145 -13.14 6.65 -8.14
C MET A 145 -14.36 5.73 -8.11
N LEU A 146 -15.43 6.10 -7.41
CA LEU A 146 -16.68 5.34 -7.38
C LEU A 146 -17.31 5.25 -8.76
N ALA A 147 -17.43 6.36 -9.49
CA ALA A 147 -17.97 6.37 -10.85
C ALA A 147 -17.18 5.46 -11.80
N VAL A 148 -15.85 5.51 -11.75
CA VAL A 148 -14.97 4.64 -12.55
C VAL A 148 -15.11 3.16 -12.16
N SER A 149 -15.43 2.86 -10.90
CA SER A 149 -15.65 1.49 -10.43
C SER A 149 -16.95 0.87 -10.96
N GLU A 150 -17.98 1.69 -11.16
CA GLU A 150 -19.27 1.27 -11.70
C GLU A 150 -19.18 1.07 -13.22
N ASP A 151 -18.84 2.11 -13.96
CA ASP A 151 -18.71 2.07 -15.41
C ASP A 151 -17.63 3.04 -15.89
N ARG A 152 -16.55 2.48 -16.47
CA ARG A 152 -15.43 3.27 -17.02
C ARG A 152 -15.82 4.07 -18.25
N GLY A 153 -16.71 3.51 -19.10
CA GLY A 153 -17.17 4.16 -20.32
C GLY A 153 -18.06 5.36 -20.00
N ALA A 154 -19.06 5.17 -19.13
CA ALA A 154 -19.92 6.23 -18.67
C ALA A 154 -19.14 7.34 -17.94
N ALA A 155 -18.19 6.97 -17.07
CA ALA A 155 -17.33 7.92 -16.38
C ALA A 155 -16.50 8.78 -17.35
N GLN A 156 -15.98 8.18 -18.42
CA GLN A 156 -15.22 8.89 -19.45
C GLN A 156 -16.11 9.87 -20.23
N LEU A 157 -17.34 9.48 -20.57
CA LEU A 157 -18.30 10.37 -21.23
C LEU A 157 -18.70 11.56 -20.35
N MET A 158 -18.67 11.39 -19.02
CA MET A 158 -18.89 12.48 -18.07
C MET A 158 -17.66 13.36 -17.82
N GLY A 159 -16.57 13.16 -18.60
CA GLY A 159 -15.36 13.96 -18.52
C GLY A 159 -14.37 13.54 -17.40
N ILE A 160 -14.56 12.38 -16.77
CA ILE A 160 -13.65 11.87 -15.74
C ILE A 160 -12.43 11.26 -16.41
N ASN A 161 -11.24 11.70 -15.99
CA ASN A 161 -9.98 11.08 -16.44
C ASN A 161 -9.78 9.71 -15.79
N VAL A 162 -10.29 8.67 -16.44
CA VAL A 162 -10.25 7.28 -15.95
C VAL A 162 -8.83 6.83 -15.64
N ASN A 163 -7.84 7.15 -16.49
CA ASN A 163 -6.46 6.76 -16.27
C ASN A 163 -5.84 7.43 -15.03
N GLY A 164 -6.09 8.73 -14.85
CA GLY A 164 -5.64 9.45 -13.67
C GLY A 164 -6.31 8.97 -12.39
N THR A 165 -7.60 8.67 -12.46
CA THR A 165 -8.37 8.17 -11.31
C THR A 165 -7.87 6.78 -10.87
N ILE A 166 -7.59 5.88 -11.80
CA ILE A 166 -7.04 4.54 -11.47
C ILE A 166 -5.61 4.66 -10.93
N ALA A 167 -4.78 5.57 -11.45
CA ALA A 167 -3.42 5.78 -10.95
C ALA A 167 -3.40 6.35 -9.53
N LEU A 168 -4.44 7.10 -9.14
CA LEU A 168 -4.58 7.64 -7.78
C LEU A 168 -5.09 6.59 -6.76
N THR A 169 -5.64 5.48 -7.23
CA THR A 169 -6.18 4.41 -6.40
C THR A 169 -5.10 3.46 -5.87
#